data_4d9403ef4a4dcee6b86ff54effe8b1c6
#
_entry.id   4d9403ef4a4dcee6b86ff54effe8b1c6
#
_cell.length_a   1.000
_cell.length_b   1.000
_cell.length_c   1.000
_cell.angle_alpha   90.00
_cell.angle_beta   90.00
_cell.angle_gamma   90.00
#
_symmetry.space_group_name_H-M   'P 1'
#
loop_
_entity.id
_entity.type
_entity.pdbx_description
1 polymer ?
#
loop_
_entity_poly.entity_id
_entity_poly.type
_entity_poly.pdbx_seq_one_letter_code
_entity_poly.pdbx_strand_id
1 'polypeptide(L)'
;MTTALSAARLASARGPMLTVTALSMALALAGCIGSSAEPTPPQTIPEVLTVQAKPADAAFELRLPARALAGESAQLFARATGFVSERRADLGDKVQVGQVLAVISAPESDQAVHEAAAGLAQAKADQELAKVNYDRAEVLVGSGAISKELYSDRKANFDVAVAARGASEARLAAARERQGFQTVRAPFSGVVVARNVERGDRVVGDAASAQPMFEVNALDPLRVVVDVPQNVALQIQPGVEGDVTFPELPGQTFKAQVVRSAQAISRDAGVMRTELRLPNPDSRIPAGMVGSVSLHLQRSVPAMVVPVSTVVQRGTVAQVAVVTGDGKLDFHDVTLGRNLGNEIEVLSGVAANETVVLAPNALLTSGSPVKARAFVAGKK
;
A
#
# COMPACT_ATOMS: atom_id res chain seq x y z
N MET A 1 -13.68 -50.05 -1.58
CA MET A 1 -12.94 -51.10 -2.33
C MET A 1 -11.52 -50.98 -1.81
N THR A 2 -11.21 -51.75 -0.72
CA THR A 2 -10.54 -53.06 -0.76
C THR A 2 -9.15 -52.92 -1.34
N THR A 3 -8.03 -53.24 -0.72
CA THR A 3 -7.57 -54.31 0.20
C THR A 3 -6.15 -53.94 0.58
N ALA A 4 -5.68 -53.94 1.81
CA ALA A 4 -5.35 -55.03 2.72
C ALA A 4 -4.00 -55.73 2.48
N LEU A 5 -3.26 -55.82 3.60
CA LEU A 5 -2.36 -56.91 4.06
C LEU A 5 -1.04 -57.11 3.30
N SER A 6 0.09 -57.26 3.98
CA SER A 6 0.47 -58.46 4.74
C SER A 6 1.72 -58.31 5.56
N ALA A 7 1.69 -58.88 6.72
CA ALA A 7 2.77 -59.14 7.67
C ALA A 7 3.46 -60.48 7.37
N ALA A 8 4.75 -60.59 7.80
CA ALA A 8 5.40 -61.88 8.19
C ALA A 8 6.70 -61.49 8.91
N ARG A 9 6.93 -61.67 10.18
CA ARG A 9 7.14 -62.81 11.09
C ARG A 9 8.05 -63.90 10.52
N LEU A 10 9.14 -64.12 11.23
CA LEU A 10 9.70 -65.39 11.79
C LEU A 10 11.13 -65.11 12.19
N ALA A 11 11.51 -65.16 13.44
CA ALA A 11 11.67 -66.28 14.39
C ALA A 11 13.04 -66.98 14.31
N SER A 12 13.76 -66.83 15.37
CA SER A 12 14.40 -67.83 16.26
C SER A 12 15.52 -68.71 15.74
N ALA A 13 16.63 -68.74 16.54
CA ALA A 13 17.27 -69.94 17.10
C ALA A 13 18.49 -69.57 17.94
N ARG A 14 18.50 -69.85 19.06
CA ARG A 14 19.03 -70.57 20.18
C ARG A 14 20.41 -71.24 19.97
N GLY A 15 21.39 -70.83 20.76
CA GLY A 15 22.27 -71.47 21.74
C GLY A 15 23.26 -72.55 21.28
N PRO A 16 24.00 -73.17 22.17
CA PRO A 16 24.55 -72.72 23.46
C PRO A 16 26.06 -73.06 23.66
N MET A 17 26.66 -72.59 24.79
CA MET A 17 27.58 -73.34 25.70
C MET A 17 28.92 -73.86 25.14
N LEU A 18 29.99 -73.41 25.72
CA LEU A 18 30.87 -74.30 26.48
C LEU A 18 31.99 -73.56 27.26
N THR A 19 31.95 -73.75 28.51
CA THR A 19 32.90 -73.67 29.63
C THR A 19 34.31 -74.22 29.31
N VAL A 20 35.28 -73.71 30.02
CA VAL A 20 36.24 -74.50 30.84
C VAL A 20 37.51 -73.69 31.12
N THR A 21 37.66 -73.26 32.40
CA THR A 21 38.75 -73.51 33.37
C THR A 21 40.19 -73.40 32.88
N ALA A 22 41.11 -72.75 33.51
CA ALA A 22 41.74 -72.93 34.82
C ALA A 22 42.86 -71.90 34.97
N LEU A 23 42.96 -71.26 36.06
CA LEU A 23 43.75 -71.56 37.30
C LEU A 23 45.24 -71.20 37.24
N SER A 24 45.59 -70.29 38.16
CA SER A 24 46.79 -70.11 38.92
C SER A 24 48.02 -69.52 38.28
N MET A 25 48.54 -68.42 38.76
CA MET A 25 49.72 -68.40 39.66
C MET A 25 50.07 -66.96 40.04
N ALA A 26 50.02 -66.72 41.34
CA ALA A 26 50.53 -65.53 42.00
C ALA A 26 52.06 -65.44 41.83
N LEU A 27 52.60 -64.24 41.72
CA LEU A 27 53.68 -63.81 42.58
C LEU A 27 53.91 -62.28 42.49
N ALA A 28 54.11 -61.75 43.65
CA ALA A 28 54.35 -60.37 43.97
C ALA A 28 55.63 -59.81 43.31
N LEU A 29 55.52 -58.54 42.78
CA LEU A 29 56.65 -57.62 42.91
C LEU A 29 56.13 -56.25 43.19
N ALA A 30 56.35 -55.79 44.42
CA ALA A 30 56.17 -54.37 44.79
C ALA A 30 57.24 -53.56 44.04
N GLY A 31 56.70 -52.68 43.15
CA GLY A 31 57.54 -51.67 42.51
C GLY A 31 56.85 -50.32 42.74
N CYS A 32 57.44 -49.48 43.56
CA CYS A 32 57.10 -48.07 43.72
C CYS A 32 57.15 -47.39 42.36
N ILE A 33 55.96 -47.12 41.83
CA ILE A 33 55.83 -46.16 40.75
C ILE A 33 55.39 -44.84 41.37
N GLY A 34 56.40 -43.99 41.55
CA GLY A 34 56.13 -42.58 41.86
C GLY A 34 55.15 -42.01 40.81
N SER A 35 53.99 -41.56 41.28
CA SER A 35 53.09 -40.80 40.49
C SER A 35 53.77 -39.47 40.10
N SER A 36 54.42 -39.50 38.94
CA SER A 36 54.80 -38.25 38.26
C SER A 36 53.53 -37.59 37.87
N ALA A 37 53.11 -36.58 38.60
CA ALA A 37 52.08 -35.66 38.16
C ALA A 37 52.62 -35.09 36.82
N GLU A 38 51.99 -35.51 35.73
CA GLU A 38 52.20 -34.92 34.40
C GLU A 38 51.97 -33.43 34.56
N PRO A 39 52.92 -32.58 34.21
CA PRO A 39 52.70 -31.12 34.31
C PRO A 39 51.52 -30.79 33.42
N THR A 40 50.41 -30.33 34.00
CA THR A 40 49.28 -29.76 33.30
C THR A 40 49.87 -28.74 32.31
N PRO A 41 49.68 -28.91 30.99
CA PRO A 41 50.23 -27.95 30.01
C PRO A 41 49.71 -26.53 30.41
N PRO A 42 50.61 -25.54 30.32
CA PRO A 42 50.19 -24.19 30.67
C PRO A 42 48.96 -23.84 29.86
N GLN A 43 47.84 -23.54 30.50
CA GLN A 43 46.65 -23.08 29.86
C GLN A 43 46.96 -21.76 29.16
N THR A 44 47.34 -21.87 27.88
CA THR A 44 47.53 -20.67 27.04
C THR A 44 46.18 -19.98 26.95
N ILE A 45 46.07 -18.85 27.61
CA ILE A 45 44.86 -17.99 27.54
C ILE A 45 44.67 -17.61 26.07
N PRO A 46 43.57 -18.01 25.41
CA PRO A 46 43.39 -17.73 23.99
C PRO A 46 43.26 -16.23 23.76
N GLU A 47 43.97 -15.73 22.76
CA GLU A 47 43.85 -14.36 22.29
C GLU A 47 42.63 -14.24 21.38
N VAL A 48 41.75 -13.28 21.64
CA VAL A 48 40.53 -13.02 20.87
C VAL A 48 40.55 -11.60 20.32
N LEU A 49 40.16 -11.45 19.05
CA LEU A 49 39.96 -10.13 18.45
C LEU A 49 38.65 -9.55 18.93
N THR A 50 38.67 -8.29 19.30
CA THR A 50 37.50 -7.62 19.86
C THR A 50 37.17 -6.31 19.15
N VAL A 51 35.89 -5.93 19.16
CA VAL A 51 35.39 -4.65 18.67
C VAL A 51 34.41 -4.10 19.70
N GLN A 52 34.29 -2.77 19.77
CA GLN A 52 33.27 -2.13 20.61
C GLN A 52 31.96 -2.03 19.88
N ALA A 53 30.86 -2.39 20.56
CA ALA A 53 29.52 -2.15 20.08
C ALA A 53 29.26 -0.63 19.99
N LYS A 54 28.75 -0.18 18.84
CA LYS A 54 28.46 1.23 18.59
C LYS A 54 26.96 1.47 18.61
N PRO A 55 26.47 2.62 19.12
CA PRO A 55 25.09 2.97 18.94
C PRO A 55 24.75 3.06 17.45
N ALA A 56 23.62 2.51 17.08
CA ALA A 56 23.06 2.69 15.74
C ALA A 56 22.54 4.12 15.58
N ASP A 57 22.56 4.63 14.34
CA ASP A 57 21.97 5.94 14.05
C ASP A 57 20.49 5.99 14.44
N ALA A 58 20.08 7.10 15.07
CA ALA A 58 18.68 7.30 15.49
C ALA A 58 17.74 7.35 14.29
N ALA A 59 18.19 7.87 13.15
CA ALA A 59 17.45 7.90 11.89
C ALA A 59 17.96 6.82 10.93
N PHE A 60 17.07 6.31 10.11
CA PHE A 60 17.44 5.38 9.04
C PHE A 60 16.55 5.58 7.81
N GLU A 61 17.07 5.18 6.67
CA GLU A 61 16.33 5.18 5.43
C GLU A 61 15.77 3.79 5.13
N LEU A 62 14.49 3.76 4.78
CA LEU A 62 13.82 2.57 4.27
C LEU A 62 13.58 2.75 2.78
N ARG A 63 14.33 2.04 1.95
CA ARG A 63 14.19 2.08 0.50
C ARG A 63 13.24 0.99 0.02
N LEU A 64 12.19 1.41 -0.70
CA LEU A 64 11.14 0.53 -1.20
C LEU A 64 10.84 0.84 -2.67
N PRO A 65 10.42 -0.18 -3.46
CA PRO A 65 9.89 0.07 -4.79
C PRO A 65 8.60 0.89 -4.70
N ALA A 66 8.41 1.80 -5.63
CA ALA A 66 7.27 2.70 -5.66
C ALA A 66 6.78 2.91 -7.09
N ARG A 67 5.50 3.25 -7.22
CA ARG A 67 4.90 3.61 -8.51
C ARG A 67 4.22 4.97 -8.41
N ALA A 68 4.55 5.86 -9.33
CA ALA A 68 3.87 7.14 -9.48
C ALA A 68 2.58 6.95 -10.27
N LEU A 69 1.45 7.28 -9.68
CA LEU A 69 0.13 7.25 -10.30
C LEU A 69 -0.38 8.68 -10.45
N ALA A 70 -1.36 8.88 -11.33
CA ALA A 70 -2.07 10.15 -11.40
C ALA A 70 -2.71 10.48 -10.03
N GLY A 71 -2.74 11.75 -9.68
CA GLY A 71 -3.47 12.23 -8.51
C GLY A 71 -4.95 11.87 -8.60
N GLU A 72 -5.55 12.15 -9.77
CA GLU A 72 -6.89 11.74 -10.17
C GLU A 72 -6.84 11.18 -11.58
N SER A 73 -7.67 10.18 -11.87
CA SER A 73 -7.83 9.59 -13.21
C SER A 73 -9.32 9.39 -13.48
N ALA A 74 -9.77 9.80 -14.65
CA ALA A 74 -11.15 9.63 -15.08
C ALA A 74 -11.21 9.08 -16.50
N GLN A 75 -11.98 8.01 -16.66
CA GLN A 75 -12.37 7.47 -17.95
C GLN A 75 -13.74 8.08 -18.33
N LEU A 76 -13.81 8.79 -19.45
CA LEU A 76 -14.97 9.51 -19.88
C LEU A 76 -15.70 8.71 -20.97
N PHE A 77 -16.91 8.28 -20.65
CA PHE A 77 -17.77 7.52 -21.56
C PHE A 77 -18.84 8.42 -22.19
N ALA A 78 -19.34 8.01 -23.35
CA ALA A 78 -20.51 8.62 -23.93
C ALA A 78 -21.73 8.33 -23.06
N ARG A 79 -22.53 9.38 -22.75
CA ARG A 79 -23.82 9.27 -22.08
C ARG A 79 -24.99 9.52 -23.04
N ALA A 80 -24.70 10.14 -24.19
CA ALA A 80 -25.66 10.30 -25.27
C ALA A 80 -25.32 9.36 -26.43
N THR A 81 -26.36 8.86 -27.10
CA THR A 81 -26.23 8.07 -28.32
C THR A 81 -26.30 9.00 -29.54
N GLY A 82 -25.32 8.90 -30.44
CA GLY A 82 -25.26 9.75 -31.62
C GLY A 82 -23.93 9.63 -32.35
N PHE A 83 -23.57 10.68 -33.10
CA PHE A 83 -22.30 10.74 -33.82
C PHE A 83 -21.45 11.88 -33.24
N VAL A 84 -20.13 11.67 -33.16
CA VAL A 84 -19.21 12.74 -32.74
C VAL A 84 -19.11 13.79 -33.82
N SER A 85 -19.73 14.96 -33.58
CA SER A 85 -19.72 16.08 -34.50
C SER A 85 -18.40 16.87 -34.43
N GLU A 86 -17.90 17.06 -33.22
CA GLU A 86 -16.67 17.79 -32.95
C GLU A 86 -15.81 17.08 -31.96
N ARG A 87 -14.50 17.05 -32.20
CA ARG A 87 -13.47 16.65 -31.27
C ARG A 87 -12.59 17.87 -31.00
N ARG A 88 -12.52 18.32 -29.75
CA ARG A 88 -11.82 19.54 -29.33
C ARG A 88 -10.59 19.29 -28.49
N ALA A 89 -10.30 18.03 -28.16
CA ALA A 89 -9.11 17.61 -27.42
C ALA A 89 -8.45 16.42 -28.08
N ASP A 90 -7.12 16.37 -28.01
CA ASP A 90 -6.31 15.28 -28.54
C ASP A 90 -5.39 14.68 -27.47
N LEU A 91 -4.74 13.56 -27.80
CA LEU A 91 -3.77 12.89 -26.93
C LEU A 91 -2.65 13.87 -26.55
N GLY A 92 -2.35 13.97 -25.26
CA GLY A 92 -1.32 14.86 -24.72
C GLY A 92 -1.78 16.28 -24.42
N ASP A 93 -3.00 16.66 -24.80
CA ASP A 93 -3.52 18.01 -24.54
C ASP A 93 -3.74 18.24 -23.05
N LYS A 94 -3.34 19.43 -22.58
CA LYS A 94 -3.68 19.93 -21.24
C LYS A 94 -5.09 20.51 -21.26
N VAL A 95 -5.93 20.03 -20.38
CA VAL A 95 -7.34 20.42 -20.28
C VAL A 95 -7.66 21.00 -18.89
N GLN A 96 -8.61 21.93 -18.87
CA GLN A 96 -9.12 22.52 -17.63
C GLN A 96 -10.46 21.88 -17.23
N VAL A 97 -10.78 21.95 -15.94
CA VAL A 97 -12.09 21.50 -15.42
C VAL A 97 -13.23 22.16 -16.20
N GLY A 98 -14.21 21.36 -16.66
CA GLY A 98 -15.36 21.84 -17.45
C GLY A 98 -15.07 22.08 -18.94
N GLN A 99 -13.80 22.01 -19.39
CA GLN A 99 -13.45 22.17 -20.82
C GLN A 99 -14.14 21.09 -21.65
N VAL A 100 -14.69 21.51 -22.81
CA VAL A 100 -15.34 20.60 -23.76
C VAL A 100 -14.27 19.83 -24.52
N LEU A 101 -14.35 18.50 -24.46
CA LEU A 101 -13.45 17.57 -25.15
C LEU A 101 -14.04 17.08 -26.48
N ALA A 102 -15.34 16.80 -26.48
CA ALA A 102 -16.06 16.41 -27.68
C ALA A 102 -17.52 16.83 -27.61
N VAL A 103 -18.16 16.93 -28.77
CA VAL A 103 -19.59 17.17 -28.91
C VAL A 103 -20.20 16.01 -29.71
N ILE A 104 -21.27 15.45 -29.17
CA ILE A 104 -22.04 14.37 -29.80
C ILE A 104 -23.30 14.99 -30.39
N SER A 105 -23.55 14.79 -31.68
CA SER A 105 -24.79 15.14 -32.32
C SER A 105 -25.81 14.02 -32.04
N ALA A 106 -26.85 14.35 -31.29
CA ALA A 106 -27.93 13.45 -30.93
C ALA A 106 -29.29 14.11 -31.18
N PRO A 107 -29.76 14.16 -32.47
CA PRO A 107 -31.00 14.86 -32.86
C PRO A 107 -32.24 14.42 -32.08
N GLU A 108 -32.28 13.14 -31.63
CA GLU A 108 -33.38 12.64 -30.83
C GLU A 108 -33.49 13.36 -29.46
N SER A 109 -32.35 13.68 -28.83
CA SER A 109 -32.34 14.45 -27.57
C SER A 109 -32.77 15.87 -27.79
N ASP A 110 -32.44 16.51 -28.93
CA ASP A 110 -32.86 17.87 -29.28
C ASP A 110 -34.39 17.92 -29.48
N GLN A 111 -34.94 16.93 -30.21
CA GLN A 111 -36.36 16.81 -30.41
C GLN A 111 -37.11 16.60 -29.10
N ALA A 112 -36.58 15.78 -28.18
CA ALA A 112 -37.20 15.56 -26.86
C ALA A 112 -37.28 16.85 -26.04
N VAL A 113 -36.30 17.76 -26.16
CA VAL A 113 -36.36 19.09 -25.52
C VAL A 113 -37.42 19.94 -26.16
N HIS A 114 -37.58 19.96 -27.48
CA HIS A 114 -38.61 20.72 -28.20
C HIS A 114 -40.02 20.23 -27.83
N GLU A 115 -40.23 18.92 -27.79
CA GLU A 115 -41.48 18.32 -27.37
C GLU A 115 -41.87 18.68 -25.92
N ALA A 116 -40.91 18.51 -24.98
CA ALA A 116 -41.15 18.86 -23.58
C ALA A 116 -41.42 20.39 -23.39
N ALA A 117 -40.77 21.26 -24.19
CA ALA A 117 -41.00 22.69 -24.16
C ALA A 117 -42.40 23.04 -24.67
N ALA A 118 -42.86 22.38 -25.74
CA ALA A 118 -44.23 22.56 -26.25
C ALA A 118 -45.27 22.10 -25.23
N GLY A 119 -45.05 20.93 -24.58
CA GLY A 119 -45.94 20.45 -23.49
C GLY A 119 -46.00 21.38 -22.29
N LEU A 120 -44.90 22.02 -21.92
CA LEU A 120 -44.90 23.06 -20.89
C LEU A 120 -45.69 24.32 -21.32
N ALA A 121 -45.57 24.75 -22.58
CA ALA A 121 -46.31 25.89 -23.10
C ALA A 121 -47.81 25.64 -23.04
N GLN A 122 -48.24 24.43 -23.41
CA GLN A 122 -49.68 24.04 -23.27
C GLN A 122 -50.10 24.05 -21.82
N ALA A 123 -49.41 23.40 -20.89
CA ALA A 123 -49.77 23.35 -19.48
C ALA A 123 -49.80 24.74 -18.83
N LYS A 124 -48.99 25.69 -19.28
CA LYS A 124 -49.06 27.09 -18.85
C LYS A 124 -50.34 27.77 -19.33
N ALA A 125 -50.78 27.56 -20.58
CA ALA A 125 -52.02 28.11 -21.12
C ALA A 125 -53.23 27.54 -20.39
N ASP A 126 -53.24 26.22 -20.12
CA ASP A 126 -54.32 25.57 -19.36
C ASP A 126 -54.41 26.09 -17.91
N GLN A 127 -53.26 26.31 -17.26
CA GLN A 127 -53.23 26.93 -15.93
C GLN A 127 -53.79 28.38 -15.95
N GLU A 128 -53.42 29.16 -16.94
CA GLU A 128 -53.91 30.55 -17.05
C GLU A 128 -55.43 30.58 -17.25
N LEU A 129 -55.96 29.71 -18.11
CA LEU A 129 -57.42 29.56 -18.29
C LEU A 129 -58.08 29.14 -16.97
N ALA A 130 -57.55 28.16 -16.27
CA ALA A 130 -58.08 27.69 -15.00
C ALA A 130 -58.03 28.80 -13.92
N LYS A 131 -56.93 29.58 -13.92
CA LYS A 131 -56.77 30.73 -13.02
C LYS A 131 -57.84 31.80 -13.26
N VAL A 132 -58.03 32.22 -14.48
CA VAL A 132 -59.05 33.21 -14.84
C VAL A 132 -60.45 32.74 -14.41
N ASN A 133 -60.76 31.45 -14.59
CA ASN A 133 -62.06 30.88 -14.15
C ASN A 133 -62.16 30.82 -12.63
N TYR A 134 -61.11 30.52 -11.91
CA TYR A 134 -61.03 30.51 -10.45
C TYR A 134 -61.19 31.93 -9.90
N ASP A 135 -60.44 32.92 -10.39
CA ASP A 135 -60.47 34.32 -9.95
C ASP A 135 -61.89 34.91 -10.14
N ARG A 136 -62.55 34.58 -11.28
CA ARG A 136 -63.95 34.98 -11.52
C ARG A 136 -64.90 34.33 -10.53
N ALA A 137 -64.75 33.04 -10.24
CA ALA A 137 -65.64 32.35 -9.28
C ALA A 137 -65.39 32.84 -7.85
N GLU A 138 -64.20 33.26 -7.47
CA GLU A 138 -63.88 33.85 -6.17
C GLU A 138 -64.66 35.17 -5.93
N VAL A 139 -64.76 36.04 -6.93
CA VAL A 139 -65.53 37.26 -6.87
C VAL A 139 -67.06 36.97 -6.78
N LEU A 140 -67.52 35.99 -7.59
CA LEU A 140 -68.97 35.69 -7.67
C LEU A 140 -69.53 34.95 -6.42
N VAL A 141 -68.70 34.08 -5.79
CA VAL A 141 -69.20 33.42 -4.56
C VAL A 141 -69.32 34.38 -3.39
N GLY A 142 -68.43 35.42 -3.32
CA GLY A 142 -68.57 36.50 -2.32
C GLY A 142 -69.84 37.31 -2.43
N SER A 143 -70.41 37.46 -3.64
CA SER A 143 -71.70 38.13 -3.90
C SER A 143 -72.90 37.19 -3.82
N GLY A 144 -72.69 35.88 -3.59
CA GLY A 144 -73.77 34.88 -3.59
C GLY A 144 -74.32 34.51 -4.97
N ALA A 145 -73.67 34.94 -6.07
CA ALA A 145 -74.07 34.69 -7.45
C ALA A 145 -73.82 33.28 -7.96
N ILE A 146 -73.01 32.51 -7.27
CA ILE A 146 -72.74 31.10 -7.57
C ILE A 146 -72.71 30.20 -6.30
N SER A 147 -72.90 28.88 -6.45
CA SER A 147 -72.84 27.95 -5.33
C SER A 147 -71.42 27.79 -4.80
N LYS A 148 -71.28 27.42 -3.53
CA LYS A 148 -69.99 27.05 -2.92
C LYS A 148 -69.33 25.82 -3.59
N GLU A 149 -70.18 24.91 -4.08
CA GLU A 149 -69.79 23.73 -4.84
C GLU A 149 -69.02 24.13 -6.12
N LEU A 150 -69.63 24.99 -6.95
CA LEU A 150 -69.03 25.48 -8.19
C LEU A 150 -67.71 26.22 -7.94
N TYR A 151 -67.65 27.02 -6.86
CA TYR A 151 -66.41 27.65 -6.45
C TYR A 151 -65.34 26.61 -6.11
N SER A 152 -65.68 25.55 -5.30
CA SER A 152 -64.71 24.46 -4.94
C SER A 152 -64.29 23.74 -6.18
N ASP A 153 -65.13 23.46 -7.16
CA ASP A 153 -64.72 22.82 -8.43
C ASP A 153 -63.77 23.70 -9.23
N ARG A 154 -63.97 25.01 -9.31
CA ARG A 154 -63.06 25.92 -10.01
C ARG A 154 -61.70 26.00 -9.34
N LYS A 155 -61.69 26.00 -8.00
CA LYS A 155 -60.45 25.94 -7.21
C LYS A 155 -59.69 24.64 -7.45
N ALA A 156 -60.38 23.51 -7.37
CA ALA A 156 -59.76 22.19 -7.61
C ALA A 156 -59.18 22.07 -9.03
N ASN A 157 -59.89 22.58 -10.04
CA ASN A 157 -59.40 22.61 -11.42
C ASN A 157 -58.17 23.50 -11.57
N PHE A 158 -58.09 24.64 -10.88
CA PHE A 158 -56.89 25.47 -10.87
C PHE A 158 -55.71 24.74 -10.16
N ASP A 159 -55.96 24.12 -9.00
CA ASP A 159 -54.94 23.37 -8.27
C ASP A 159 -54.38 22.21 -9.13
N VAL A 160 -55.25 21.50 -9.87
CA VAL A 160 -54.83 20.44 -10.84
C VAL A 160 -53.97 21.03 -11.98
N ALA A 161 -54.38 22.18 -12.54
CA ALA A 161 -53.60 22.81 -13.61
C ALA A 161 -52.24 23.32 -13.13
N VAL A 162 -52.14 23.81 -11.89
CA VAL A 162 -50.87 24.17 -11.25
C VAL A 162 -49.94 22.94 -11.14
N ALA A 163 -50.49 21.80 -10.68
CA ALA A 163 -49.72 20.55 -10.58
C ALA A 163 -49.29 20.03 -11.96
N ALA A 164 -50.15 20.12 -12.97
CA ALA A 164 -49.85 19.69 -14.34
C ALA A 164 -48.72 20.53 -14.98
N ARG A 165 -48.74 21.87 -14.74
CA ARG A 165 -47.62 22.73 -15.15
C ARG A 165 -46.32 22.31 -14.46
N GLY A 166 -46.30 22.08 -13.14
CA GLY A 166 -45.12 21.65 -12.39
C GLY A 166 -44.58 20.34 -12.94
N ALA A 167 -45.45 19.38 -13.28
CA ALA A 167 -45.03 18.13 -13.91
C ALA A 167 -44.38 18.36 -15.28
N SER A 168 -44.90 19.28 -16.10
CA SER A 168 -44.35 19.59 -17.42
C SER A 168 -43.02 20.37 -17.33
N GLU A 169 -42.84 21.24 -16.32
CA GLU A 169 -41.56 21.88 -16.01
C GLU A 169 -40.49 20.85 -15.67
N ALA A 170 -40.81 19.85 -14.82
CA ALA A 170 -39.92 18.78 -14.48
C ALA A 170 -39.51 17.91 -15.70
N ARG A 171 -40.45 17.63 -16.61
CA ARG A 171 -40.18 16.92 -17.86
C ARG A 171 -39.18 17.69 -18.76
N LEU A 172 -39.38 19.00 -18.91
CA LEU A 172 -38.48 19.85 -19.69
C LEU A 172 -37.08 19.90 -19.06
N ALA A 173 -36.99 20.01 -17.73
CA ALA A 173 -35.73 19.99 -17.03
C ALA A 173 -34.97 18.65 -17.28
N ALA A 174 -35.68 17.53 -17.16
CA ALA A 174 -35.10 16.20 -17.43
C ALA A 174 -34.64 16.03 -18.91
N ALA A 175 -35.36 16.56 -19.87
CA ALA A 175 -34.98 16.55 -21.27
C ALA A 175 -33.71 17.39 -21.52
N ARG A 176 -33.59 18.55 -20.90
CA ARG A 176 -32.40 19.43 -21.00
C ARG A 176 -31.15 18.76 -20.35
N GLU A 177 -31.31 18.10 -19.23
CA GLU A 177 -30.20 17.34 -18.60
C GLU A 177 -29.70 16.26 -19.54
N ARG A 178 -30.59 15.51 -20.20
CA ARG A 178 -30.18 14.51 -21.20
C ARG A 178 -29.50 15.14 -22.40
N GLN A 179 -30.00 16.29 -22.88
CA GLN A 179 -29.32 17.05 -23.96
C GLN A 179 -27.93 17.50 -23.53
N GLY A 180 -27.74 17.87 -22.27
CA GLY A 180 -26.42 18.23 -21.71
C GLY A 180 -25.36 17.12 -21.88
N PHE A 181 -25.79 15.85 -21.91
CA PHE A 181 -24.88 14.72 -22.13
C PHE A 181 -24.28 14.64 -23.54
N GLN A 182 -24.78 15.42 -24.48
CA GLN A 182 -24.15 15.59 -25.81
C GLN A 182 -22.76 16.23 -25.70
N THR A 183 -22.47 16.95 -24.63
CA THR A 183 -21.19 17.63 -24.44
C THR A 183 -20.33 16.86 -23.43
N VAL A 184 -19.25 16.24 -23.90
CA VAL A 184 -18.28 15.56 -23.04
C VAL A 184 -17.29 16.58 -22.51
N ARG A 185 -17.19 16.69 -21.17
CA ARG A 185 -16.34 17.68 -20.49
C ARG A 185 -15.34 17.01 -19.57
N ALA A 186 -14.19 17.67 -19.36
CA ALA A 186 -13.20 17.27 -18.38
C ALA A 186 -13.74 17.49 -16.94
N PRO A 187 -13.71 16.47 -16.06
CA PRO A 187 -14.20 16.59 -14.68
C PRO A 187 -13.24 17.37 -13.78
N PHE A 188 -11.96 17.38 -14.10
CA PHE A 188 -10.89 18.12 -13.43
C PHE A 188 -9.83 18.57 -14.46
N SER A 189 -8.91 19.42 -14.01
CA SER A 189 -7.78 19.86 -14.84
C SER A 189 -6.72 18.79 -14.91
N GLY A 190 -6.21 18.48 -16.11
CA GLY A 190 -5.24 17.40 -16.30
C GLY A 190 -4.74 17.30 -17.74
N VAL A 191 -4.29 16.11 -18.11
CA VAL A 191 -3.81 15.78 -19.46
C VAL A 191 -4.61 14.61 -20.01
N VAL A 192 -4.95 14.66 -21.29
CA VAL A 192 -5.59 13.56 -22.01
C VAL A 192 -4.54 12.48 -22.27
N VAL A 193 -4.66 11.33 -21.61
CA VAL A 193 -3.69 10.22 -21.71
C VAL A 193 -4.16 9.10 -22.64
N ALA A 194 -5.46 9.06 -22.95
CA ALA A 194 -5.99 8.17 -23.97
C ALA A 194 -7.16 8.84 -24.70
N ARG A 195 -7.26 8.56 -26.00
CA ARG A 195 -8.32 9.00 -26.88
C ARG A 195 -8.72 7.85 -27.80
N ASN A 196 -9.95 7.39 -27.66
CA ASN A 196 -10.49 6.24 -28.40
C ASN A 196 -11.69 6.64 -29.25
N VAL A 197 -11.76 7.90 -29.67
CA VAL A 197 -12.87 8.41 -30.45
C VAL A 197 -12.39 9.39 -31.51
N GLU A 198 -12.98 9.33 -32.70
CA GLU A 198 -12.72 10.23 -33.80
C GLU A 198 -14.00 11.00 -34.19
N ARG A 199 -13.80 12.11 -34.92
CA ARG A 199 -14.92 12.81 -35.50
C ARG A 199 -15.64 11.95 -36.55
N GLY A 200 -16.96 11.83 -36.43
CA GLY A 200 -17.79 10.96 -37.26
C GLY A 200 -18.09 9.58 -36.64
N ASP A 201 -17.39 9.21 -35.57
CA ASP A 201 -17.67 7.94 -34.91
C ASP A 201 -19.07 7.93 -34.29
N ARG A 202 -19.72 6.76 -34.42
CA ARG A 202 -20.96 6.49 -33.71
C ARG A 202 -20.66 6.06 -32.28
N VAL A 203 -21.24 6.74 -31.32
CA VAL A 203 -21.19 6.40 -29.89
C VAL A 203 -22.55 6.01 -29.38
N VAL A 204 -22.56 5.09 -28.41
CA VAL A 204 -23.81 4.62 -27.75
C VAL A 204 -23.71 4.95 -26.28
N GLY A 205 -24.63 5.74 -25.77
CA GLY A 205 -24.69 6.15 -24.37
C GLY A 205 -24.98 4.97 -23.45
N ASP A 206 -24.29 4.95 -22.31
CA ASP A 206 -24.50 4.00 -21.21
C ASP A 206 -24.46 2.50 -21.62
N ALA A 207 -23.73 2.16 -22.68
CA ALA A 207 -23.56 0.78 -23.13
C ALA A 207 -22.60 0.04 -22.18
N ALA A 208 -22.98 -1.15 -21.73
CA ALA A 208 -22.21 -1.98 -20.80
C ALA A 208 -20.80 -2.38 -21.33
N SER A 209 -20.61 -2.38 -22.65
CA SER A 209 -19.35 -2.71 -23.33
C SER A 209 -18.69 -1.45 -23.97
N ALA A 210 -19.12 -0.25 -23.59
CA ALA A 210 -18.56 0.97 -24.16
C ALA A 210 -17.09 1.11 -23.81
N GLN A 211 -16.26 1.51 -24.78
CA GLN A 211 -14.92 1.98 -24.52
C GLN A 211 -14.98 3.47 -24.07
N PRO A 212 -14.11 3.88 -23.15
CA PRO A 212 -14.02 5.29 -22.78
C PRO A 212 -13.61 6.12 -24.00
N MET A 213 -14.29 7.23 -24.25
CA MET A 213 -13.93 8.17 -25.32
C MET A 213 -12.58 8.84 -25.06
N PHE A 214 -12.37 9.24 -23.80
CA PHE A 214 -11.14 9.85 -23.32
C PHE A 214 -10.76 9.30 -21.96
N GLU A 215 -9.46 9.32 -21.66
CA GLU A 215 -8.94 9.20 -20.32
C GLU A 215 -8.18 10.46 -19.96
N VAL A 216 -8.52 11.08 -18.83
CA VAL A 216 -7.89 12.31 -18.34
C VAL A 216 -7.23 12.02 -17.00
N ASN A 217 -5.95 12.39 -16.89
CA ASN A 217 -5.15 12.21 -15.67
C ASN A 217 -4.68 13.56 -15.14
N ALA A 218 -4.90 13.79 -13.84
CA ALA A 218 -4.25 14.88 -13.12
C ALA A 218 -2.81 14.48 -12.79
N LEU A 219 -1.85 15.18 -13.37
CA LEU A 219 -0.43 14.87 -13.23
C LEU A 219 0.26 15.68 -12.12
N ASP A 220 -0.42 16.63 -11.50
CA ASP A 220 0.10 17.42 -10.38
C ASP A 220 -1.02 17.66 -9.33
N PRO A 221 -0.78 17.20 -8.08
CA PRO A 221 0.32 16.32 -7.64
C PRO A 221 0.13 14.87 -8.10
N LEU A 222 1.22 14.14 -8.28
CA LEU A 222 1.19 12.70 -8.43
C LEU A 222 0.98 12.01 -7.08
N ARG A 223 0.43 10.81 -7.13
CA ARG A 223 0.26 9.90 -6.01
C ARG A 223 1.26 8.75 -6.13
N VAL A 224 2.27 8.74 -5.27
CA VAL A 224 3.26 7.66 -5.22
C VAL A 224 2.77 6.59 -4.26
N VAL A 225 2.57 5.39 -4.79
CA VAL A 225 2.11 4.23 -4.03
C VAL A 225 3.28 3.34 -3.71
N VAL A 226 3.40 2.96 -2.43
CA VAL A 226 4.43 2.09 -1.90
C VAL A 226 3.82 1.08 -0.94
N ASP A 227 4.30 -0.14 -1.00
CA ASP A 227 3.88 -1.22 -0.11
C ASP A 227 4.93 -1.39 1.00
N VAL A 228 4.57 -0.98 2.21
CA VAL A 228 5.45 -0.94 3.39
C VAL A 228 5.34 -2.24 4.18
N PRO A 229 6.46 -2.94 4.48
CA PRO A 229 6.44 -4.16 5.28
C PRO A 229 5.87 -3.93 6.69
N GLN A 230 5.17 -4.93 7.24
CA GLN A 230 4.46 -4.79 8.53
C GLN A 230 5.35 -4.45 9.73
N ASN A 231 6.62 -4.88 9.71
CA ASN A 231 7.57 -4.64 10.81
C ASN A 231 7.89 -3.16 11.02
N VAL A 232 7.67 -2.32 10.01
CA VAL A 232 7.88 -0.86 10.06
C VAL A 232 6.60 -0.06 9.79
N ALA A 233 5.51 -0.73 9.46
CA ALA A 233 4.26 -0.10 9.04
C ALA A 233 3.70 0.89 10.08
N LEU A 234 3.83 0.57 11.38
CA LEU A 234 3.35 1.44 12.46
C LEU A 234 4.15 2.75 12.61
N GLN A 235 5.36 2.82 12.04
CA GLN A 235 6.18 4.02 12.04
C GLN A 235 5.82 4.98 10.90
N ILE A 236 5.06 4.50 9.92
CA ILE A 236 4.66 5.29 8.75
C ILE A 236 3.38 6.05 9.08
N GLN A 237 3.57 7.31 9.42
CA GLN A 237 2.46 8.23 9.72
C GLN A 237 2.38 9.33 8.66
N PRO A 238 1.22 9.98 8.49
CA PRO A 238 1.11 11.16 7.67
C PRO A 238 2.15 12.22 8.09
N GLY A 239 2.81 12.82 7.10
CA GLY A 239 3.88 13.78 7.33
C GLY A 239 5.29 13.21 7.22
N VAL A 240 5.47 11.88 7.23
CA VAL A 240 6.80 11.28 6.98
C VAL A 240 7.29 11.67 5.59
N GLU A 241 8.51 12.17 5.51
CA GLU A 241 9.15 12.56 4.26
C GLU A 241 9.83 11.38 3.59
N GLY A 242 9.89 11.43 2.27
CA GLY A 242 10.58 10.43 1.46
C GLY A 242 11.15 11.03 0.20
N ASP A 243 12.26 10.48 -0.23
CA ASP A 243 12.97 10.81 -1.44
C ASP A 243 12.63 9.82 -2.55
N VAL A 244 11.95 10.29 -3.59
CA VAL A 244 11.57 9.47 -4.75
C VAL A 244 12.61 9.62 -5.85
N THR A 245 13.07 8.51 -6.38
CA THR A 245 14.02 8.45 -7.50
C THR A 245 13.49 7.55 -8.60
N PHE A 246 13.70 7.95 -9.85
CA PHE A 246 13.31 7.19 -11.02
C PHE A 246 14.57 6.85 -11.84
N PRO A 247 14.73 5.59 -12.31
CA PRO A 247 15.88 5.19 -13.12
C PRO A 247 16.05 6.01 -14.40
N GLU A 248 14.93 6.45 -14.99
CA GLU A 248 14.90 7.23 -16.24
C GLU A 248 15.29 8.71 -16.04
N LEU A 249 15.37 9.15 -14.77
CA LEU A 249 15.77 10.51 -14.40
C LEU A 249 16.99 10.48 -13.45
N PRO A 250 18.15 10.02 -13.96
CA PRO A 250 19.33 9.81 -13.13
C PRO A 250 19.82 11.11 -12.47
N GLY A 251 20.20 11.01 -11.20
CA GLY A 251 20.72 12.16 -10.44
C GLY A 251 19.63 13.15 -9.98
N GLN A 252 18.35 12.89 -10.25
CA GLN A 252 17.25 13.71 -9.77
C GLN A 252 16.52 13.00 -8.63
N THR A 253 16.33 13.73 -7.55
CA THR A 253 15.58 13.29 -6.38
C THR A 253 14.38 14.19 -6.17
N PHE A 254 13.23 13.61 -6.00
CA PHE A 254 11.97 14.30 -5.84
C PHE A 254 11.45 14.12 -4.42
N LYS A 255 11.19 15.21 -3.73
CA LYS A 255 10.64 15.19 -2.38
C LYS A 255 9.16 14.82 -2.41
N ALA A 256 8.80 13.83 -1.62
CA ALA A 256 7.42 13.40 -1.43
C ALA A 256 7.10 13.26 0.06
N GLN A 257 5.83 13.34 0.40
CA GLN A 257 5.39 13.25 1.78
C GLN A 257 4.25 12.25 1.90
N VAL A 258 4.29 11.40 2.92
CA VAL A 258 3.20 10.47 3.24
C VAL A 258 1.95 11.26 3.59
N VAL A 259 0.86 10.97 2.88
CA VAL A 259 -0.46 11.60 3.10
C VAL A 259 -1.38 10.66 3.84
N ARG A 260 -1.33 9.36 3.51
CA ARG A 260 -2.20 8.34 4.08
C ARG A 260 -1.62 6.95 3.92
N SER A 261 -2.08 6.04 4.77
CA SER A 261 -1.83 4.61 4.69
C SER A 261 -3.15 3.84 4.82
N ALA A 262 -3.17 2.61 4.33
CA ALA A 262 -4.40 1.79 4.29
C ALA A 262 -4.92 1.37 5.67
N GLN A 263 -4.13 1.54 6.76
CA GLN A 263 -4.45 1.08 8.12
C GLN A 263 -4.79 -0.42 8.20
N ALA A 264 -4.37 -1.17 7.19
CA ALA A 264 -4.59 -2.61 7.08
C ALA A 264 -3.36 -3.27 6.45
N ILE A 265 -3.01 -4.43 6.96
CA ILE A 265 -1.94 -5.27 6.40
C ILE A 265 -2.58 -6.28 5.43
N SER A 266 -2.04 -6.34 4.21
CA SER A 266 -2.43 -7.37 3.24
C SER A 266 -2.08 -8.75 3.77
N ARG A 267 -3.05 -9.67 3.76
CA ARG A 267 -2.85 -11.03 4.28
C ARG A 267 -1.84 -11.83 3.47
N ASP A 268 -1.82 -11.63 2.16
CA ASP A 268 -0.99 -12.41 1.25
C ASP A 268 0.47 -11.92 1.23
N ALA A 269 0.68 -10.60 1.33
CA ALA A 269 2.00 -10.00 1.18
C ALA A 269 2.60 -9.46 2.49
N GLY A 270 1.83 -9.34 3.58
CA GLY A 270 2.31 -8.80 4.85
C GLY A 270 2.75 -7.33 4.76
N VAL A 271 2.13 -6.56 3.86
CA VAL A 271 2.48 -5.14 3.62
C VAL A 271 1.29 -4.22 3.85
N MET A 272 1.58 -2.99 4.21
CA MET A 272 0.61 -1.89 4.31
C MET A 272 0.81 -0.94 3.13
N ARG A 273 -0.24 -0.74 2.33
CA ARG A 273 -0.22 0.23 1.24
C ARG A 273 -0.21 1.64 1.79
N THR A 274 0.75 2.42 1.32
CA THR A 274 0.97 3.81 1.73
C THR A 274 1.04 4.69 0.50
N GLU A 275 0.46 5.88 0.60
CA GLU A 275 0.44 6.87 -0.47
C GLU A 275 1.19 8.13 -0.06
N LEU A 276 2.11 8.54 -0.92
CA LEU A 276 2.83 9.80 -0.79
C LEU A 276 2.34 10.77 -1.87
N ARG A 277 2.34 12.03 -1.53
CA ARG A 277 2.10 13.14 -2.46
C ARG A 277 3.43 13.61 -3.03
N LEU A 278 3.52 13.64 -4.36
CA LEU A 278 4.69 14.07 -5.11
C LEU A 278 4.31 15.27 -5.99
N PRO A 279 4.78 16.48 -5.71
CA PRO A 279 4.59 17.64 -6.59
C PRO A 279 5.23 17.40 -7.97
N ASN A 280 4.51 17.74 -9.05
CA ASN A 280 4.96 17.56 -10.43
C ASN A 280 4.45 18.71 -11.33
N PRO A 281 4.75 19.98 -10.98
CA PRO A 281 4.15 21.15 -11.64
C PRO A 281 4.48 21.22 -13.15
N ASP A 282 5.67 20.75 -13.53
CA ASP A 282 6.11 20.75 -14.92
C ASP A 282 5.62 19.52 -15.71
N SER A 283 4.86 18.63 -15.08
CA SER A 283 4.40 17.36 -15.67
C SER A 283 5.54 16.51 -16.25
N ARG A 284 6.75 16.59 -15.67
CA ARG A 284 7.95 15.88 -16.15
C ARG A 284 7.92 14.39 -15.83
N ILE A 285 7.17 13.99 -14.80
CA ILE A 285 7.01 12.61 -14.39
C ILE A 285 5.66 12.12 -14.92
N PRO A 286 5.64 11.23 -15.92
CA PRO A 286 4.40 10.62 -16.39
C PRO A 286 3.79 9.72 -15.30
N ALA A 287 2.47 9.68 -15.25
CA ALA A 287 1.79 8.67 -14.44
C ALA A 287 2.11 7.26 -14.94
N GLY A 288 2.29 6.31 -14.02
CA GLY A 288 2.67 4.94 -14.32
C GLY A 288 4.16 4.64 -14.16
N MET A 289 5.02 5.66 -14.04
CA MET A 289 6.46 5.45 -13.80
C MET A 289 6.73 4.64 -12.54
N VAL A 290 7.69 3.73 -12.64
CA VAL A 290 8.17 2.91 -11.52
C VAL A 290 9.51 3.46 -11.06
N GLY A 291 9.65 3.59 -9.76
CA GLY A 291 10.86 4.10 -9.13
C GLY A 291 11.09 3.49 -7.76
N SER A 292 11.85 4.18 -6.93
CA SER A 292 12.02 3.82 -5.53
C SER A 292 11.83 5.04 -4.64
N VAL A 293 11.30 4.80 -3.45
CA VAL A 293 11.20 5.80 -2.40
C VAL A 293 12.10 5.42 -1.24
N SER A 294 12.89 6.36 -0.75
CA SER A 294 13.65 6.26 0.51
C SER A 294 12.90 7.05 1.58
N LEU A 295 12.21 6.35 2.48
CA LEU A 295 11.48 6.95 3.60
C LEU A 295 12.43 7.23 4.75
N HIS A 296 12.40 8.43 5.29
CA HIS A 296 13.20 8.85 6.44
C HIS A 296 12.48 8.52 7.73
N LEU A 297 12.93 7.48 8.42
CA LEU A 297 12.30 6.96 9.62
C LEU A 297 13.16 7.17 10.84
N GLN A 298 12.53 7.33 11.99
CA GLN A 298 13.19 7.38 13.29
C GLN A 298 13.06 6.03 14.00
N ARG A 299 14.10 5.61 14.71
CA ARG A 299 14.02 4.41 15.54
C ARG A 299 13.11 4.62 16.72
N SER A 300 12.27 3.64 16.96
CA SER A 300 11.45 3.59 18.17
C SER A 300 12.21 2.99 19.37
N VAL A 301 13.25 2.19 19.10
CA VAL A 301 14.06 1.51 20.13
C VAL A 301 15.53 1.72 19.81
N PRO A 302 16.37 2.13 20.80
CA PRO A 302 17.81 2.17 20.63
C PRO A 302 18.34 0.79 20.21
N ALA A 303 19.29 0.76 19.29
CA ALA A 303 19.95 -0.46 18.83
C ALA A 303 21.48 -0.26 18.86
N MET A 304 22.22 -1.35 19.00
CA MET A 304 23.66 -1.37 18.83
C MET A 304 24.01 -1.95 17.46
N VAL A 305 25.13 -1.55 16.91
CA VAL A 305 25.66 -2.12 15.67
C VAL A 305 26.94 -2.85 16.00
N VAL A 306 27.01 -4.09 15.52
CA VAL A 306 28.20 -4.94 15.65
C VAL A 306 28.50 -5.62 14.31
N PRO A 307 29.75 -5.98 14.01
CA PRO A 307 30.06 -6.77 12.82
C PRO A 307 29.29 -8.10 12.81
N VAL A 308 28.80 -8.53 11.65
CA VAL A 308 28.05 -9.81 11.52
C VAL A 308 28.85 -10.99 12.08
N SER A 309 30.19 -10.96 11.97
CA SER A 309 31.08 -12.01 12.48
C SER A 309 31.10 -12.13 14.01
N THR A 310 30.53 -11.21 14.77
CA THR A 310 30.43 -11.34 16.24
C THR A 310 29.25 -12.20 16.68
N VAL A 311 28.27 -12.41 15.81
CA VAL A 311 27.06 -13.18 16.11
C VAL A 311 27.30 -14.66 15.89
N VAL A 312 27.00 -15.46 16.89
CA VAL A 312 27.08 -16.92 16.85
C VAL A 312 25.68 -17.50 17.05
N GLN A 313 25.32 -18.44 16.19
CA GLN A 313 24.08 -19.20 16.37
C GLN A 313 24.35 -20.43 17.24
N ARG A 314 23.73 -20.49 18.41
CA ARG A 314 23.75 -21.68 19.28
C ARG A 314 22.37 -22.29 19.39
N GLY A 315 22.13 -23.38 18.69
CA GLY A 315 20.79 -23.95 18.55
C GLY A 315 19.86 -22.98 17.82
N THR A 316 18.80 -22.57 18.48
CA THR A 316 17.78 -21.63 17.95
C THR A 316 18.01 -20.17 18.37
N VAL A 317 19.02 -19.89 19.20
CA VAL A 317 19.27 -18.57 19.78
C VAL A 317 20.52 -17.95 19.19
N ALA A 318 20.43 -16.67 18.80
CA ALA A 318 21.58 -15.88 18.43
C ALA A 318 22.27 -15.33 19.68
N GLN A 319 23.58 -15.46 19.77
CA GLN A 319 24.39 -15.00 20.91
C GLN A 319 25.56 -14.14 20.44
N VAL A 320 26.01 -13.27 21.31
CA VAL A 320 27.26 -12.51 21.16
C VAL A 320 28.14 -12.75 22.37
N ALA A 321 29.44 -13.00 22.13
CA ALA A 321 30.41 -13.15 23.19
C ALA A 321 30.94 -11.77 23.63
N VAL A 322 30.72 -11.40 24.87
CA VAL A 322 31.17 -10.15 25.49
C VAL A 322 32.38 -10.44 26.39
N VAL A 323 33.38 -9.57 26.38
CA VAL A 323 34.50 -9.66 27.30
C VAL A 323 34.18 -8.84 28.54
N THR A 324 34.09 -9.50 29.69
CA THR A 324 33.89 -8.84 30.99
C THR A 324 35.14 -8.11 31.48
N GLY A 325 34.95 -7.18 32.44
CA GLY A 325 36.08 -6.45 33.03
C GLY A 325 37.15 -7.32 33.68
N ASP A 326 36.83 -8.57 34.04
CA ASP A 326 37.71 -9.56 34.61
C ASP A 326 38.47 -10.36 33.55
N GLY A 327 38.38 -10.03 32.27
CA GLY A 327 39.01 -10.74 31.17
C GLY A 327 38.43 -12.13 30.87
N LYS A 328 37.16 -12.34 31.20
CA LYS A 328 36.42 -13.57 30.89
C LYS A 328 35.39 -13.32 29.81
N LEU A 329 35.01 -14.37 29.11
CA LEU A 329 33.89 -14.34 28.16
C LEU A 329 32.58 -14.56 28.87
N ASP A 330 31.57 -13.82 28.41
CA ASP A 330 30.18 -14.10 28.69
C ASP A 330 29.35 -14.09 27.38
N PHE A 331 28.46 -15.09 27.23
CA PHE A 331 27.63 -15.19 26.04
C PHE A 331 26.24 -14.66 26.34
N HIS A 332 25.90 -13.53 25.70
CA HIS A 332 24.60 -12.88 25.85
C HIS A 332 23.67 -13.31 24.73
N ASP A 333 22.46 -13.71 25.06
CA ASP A 333 21.39 -13.89 24.10
C ASP A 333 21.01 -12.53 23.51
N VAL A 334 20.95 -12.46 22.18
CA VAL A 334 20.70 -11.21 21.49
C VAL A 334 19.47 -11.29 20.59
N THR A 335 18.72 -10.19 20.53
CA THR A 335 17.68 -10.00 19.53
C THR A 335 18.28 -9.22 18.37
N LEU A 336 18.32 -9.85 17.22
CA LEU A 336 18.88 -9.23 16.02
C LEU A 336 17.86 -8.30 15.37
N GLY A 337 18.34 -7.18 14.84
CA GLY A 337 17.60 -6.23 14.02
C GLY A 337 17.92 -6.37 12.54
N ARG A 338 18.16 -5.24 11.86
CA ARG A 338 18.45 -5.19 10.43
C ARG A 338 19.89 -5.65 10.14
N ASN A 339 20.04 -6.36 9.04
CA ASN A 339 21.36 -6.69 8.50
C ASN A 339 21.79 -5.55 7.54
N LEU A 340 22.92 -4.91 7.85
CA LEU A 340 23.50 -3.79 7.10
C LEU A 340 24.63 -4.26 6.14
N GLY A 341 24.72 -5.57 5.89
CA GLY A 341 25.76 -6.18 5.09
C GLY A 341 26.93 -6.67 5.95
N ASN A 342 27.93 -5.84 6.22
CA ASN A 342 29.09 -6.21 7.06
C ASN A 342 28.78 -6.07 8.57
N GLU A 343 27.77 -5.34 8.93
CA GLU A 343 27.34 -5.08 10.30
C GLU A 343 25.90 -5.53 10.48
N ILE A 344 25.50 -5.83 11.71
CA ILE A 344 24.15 -6.21 12.09
C ILE A 344 23.71 -5.42 13.30
N GLU A 345 22.43 -5.05 13.31
CA GLU A 345 21.84 -4.38 14.46
C GLU A 345 21.45 -5.40 15.52
N VAL A 346 21.73 -5.04 16.77
CA VAL A 346 21.34 -5.76 17.96
C VAL A 346 20.38 -4.87 18.74
N LEU A 347 19.13 -5.33 18.87
CA LEU A 347 18.06 -4.59 19.55
C LEU A 347 18.10 -4.78 21.06
N SER A 348 18.63 -5.91 21.54
CA SER A 348 18.79 -6.21 22.98
C SER A 348 19.90 -7.23 23.20
N GLY A 349 20.48 -7.22 24.40
CA GLY A 349 21.53 -8.16 24.83
C GLY A 349 22.96 -7.63 24.75
N VAL A 350 23.17 -6.41 24.20
CA VAL A 350 24.47 -5.73 24.16
C VAL A 350 24.30 -4.26 24.54
N ALA A 351 25.11 -3.77 25.48
CA ALA A 351 25.11 -2.37 25.88
C ALA A 351 26.07 -1.51 25.03
N ALA A 352 25.93 -0.19 25.13
CA ALA A 352 26.82 0.73 24.44
C ALA A 352 28.26 0.59 24.98
N ASN A 353 29.23 0.60 24.05
CA ASN A 353 30.66 0.45 24.35
C ASN A 353 31.06 -0.91 24.94
N GLU A 354 30.21 -1.91 25.01
CA GLU A 354 30.62 -3.27 25.36
C GLU A 354 31.61 -3.82 24.33
N THR A 355 32.60 -4.56 24.85
CA THR A 355 33.64 -5.18 24.02
C THR A 355 33.16 -6.57 23.60
N VAL A 356 32.84 -6.72 22.31
CA VAL A 356 32.36 -7.97 21.71
C VAL A 356 33.47 -8.67 20.93
N VAL A 357 33.47 -10.00 20.94
CA VAL A 357 34.49 -10.84 20.27
C VAL A 357 34.11 -11.04 18.81
N LEU A 358 35.08 -10.83 17.92
CA LEU A 358 35.00 -11.16 16.49
C LEU A 358 35.25 -12.66 16.28
N ALA A 359 34.34 -13.32 15.57
CA ALA A 359 34.41 -14.73 15.19
C ALA A 359 34.83 -15.64 16.37
N PRO A 360 34.03 -15.66 17.47
CA PRO A 360 34.42 -16.45 18.63
C PRO A 360 34.52 -17.95 18.28
N ASN A 361 35.58 -18.61 18.76
CA ASN A 361 35.77 -20.01 18.51
C ASN A 361 34.68 -20.84 19.19
N ALA A 362 34.17 -21.86 18.52
CA ALA A 362 33.11 -22.74 19.02
C ALA A 362 33.48 -23.47 20.34
N LEU A 363 34.74 -23.57 20.68
CA LEU A 363 35.23 -24.20 21.90
C LEU A 363 35.16 -23.26 23.13
N LEU A 364 34.95 -21.96 22.94
CA LEU A 364 34.86 -20.99 24.00
C LEU A 364 33.48 -21.06 24.66
N THR A 365 33.45 -21.00 25.99
CA THR A 365 32.24 -21.01 26.81
C THR A 365 32.24 -19.82 27.76
N SER A 366 31.08 -19.48 28.32
CA SER A 366 30.98 -18.48 29.38
C SER A 366 31.89 -18.84 30.55
N GLY A 367 32.64 -17.86 31.05
CA GLY A 367 33.67 -18.03 32.10
C GLY A 367 35.08 -18.34 31.58
N SER A 368 35.26 -18.61 30.29
CA SER A 368 36.59 -18.85 29.71
C SER A 368 37.49 -17.60 29.82
N PRO A 369 38.70 -17.68 30.38
CA PRO A 369 39.63 -16.57 30.38
C PRO A 369 40.17 -16.30 28.97
N VAL A 370 40.17 -15.03 28.57
CA VAL A 370 40.63 -14.59 27.24
C VAL A 370 41.50 -13.35 27.33
N LYS A 371 42.40 -13.20 26.36
CA LYS A 371 43.17 -11.98 26.20
C LYS A 371 42.60 -11.20 25.03
N ALA A 372 41.91 -10.09 25.34
CA ALA A 372 41.29 -9.22 24.36
C ALA A 372 42.34 -8.44 23.59
N ARG A 373 42.30 -8.44 22.27
CA ARG A 373 43.06 -7.61 21.37
C ARG A 373 42.11 -6.81 20.47
N ALA A 374 42.18 -5.49 20.56
CA ALA A 374 41.38 -4.64 19.72
C ALA A 374 41.64 -4.88 18.23
N PHE A 375 40.59 -5.12 17.46
CA PHE A 375 40.67 -5.19 16.01
C PHE A 375 40.80 -3.78 15.43
N VAL A 376 41.92 -3.47 14.77
CA VAL A 376 42.12 -2.22 14.03
C VAL A 376 41.79 -2.53 12.57
N ALA A 377 40.66 -2.03 12.06
CA ALA A 377 40.37 -2.13 10.65
C ALA A 377 41.45 -1.40 9.83
N GLY A 378 42.23 -2.13 9.10
CA GLY A 378 43.22 -1.56 8.18
C GLY A 378 42.51 -0.70 7.15
N LYS A 379 42.91 0.57 7.02
CA LYS A 379 42.53 1.43 5.89
C LYS A 379 42.96 0.71 4.61
N LYS A 380 42.00 0.29 3.79
CA LYS A 380 42.25 0.01 2.37
C LYS A 380 42.16 1.28 1.59
#